data_d61204066e623586dd89d0abd722ddba
#
_entry.id   d61204066e623586dd89d0abd722ddba
#
_cell.length_a   1.000
_cell.length_b   1.000
_cell.length_c   1.000
_cell.angle_alpha   90.00
_cell.angle_beta   90.00
_cell.angle_gamma   90.00
#
_symmetry.space_group_name_H-M   'P 1'
#
loop_
_entity.id
_entity.type
_entity.pdbx_description
1 polymer ?
#
loop_
_entity_poly.entity_id
_entity_poly.type
_entity_poly.pdbx_seq_one_letter_code
_entity_poly.pdbx_strand_id
1 'polypeptide(L)'
;MRVGEDGLLGRQDELEHLRRVIGDAPIRSRRVLVLGEPGIGKTSLLDRAESAARDAGHRVLVARPTQVEQRLPFAVLGDLTRDLRLDQLGVGRRHALEVVLGRRHTDQQPPLAHHVGMALVELVDAEVAAGRPVTVVVDDVQWIDAASREPLEFALRRLPPAGVCVVLAQRLEHRGVRADTPLMTLDEIVRLTPLPPDVTERLVRTAVARDVSPHAVARIVTTAQGNPLYAIEFARSARDTLAEPGRPLPVPSSLTAVTAARLAELAPATRRALSLVSMLVRPSIATMSRLGVLDDLREAEVAGVLVIDNRTVRFTHPVLASAAYDATTGTERIALHGRLAEVTQGTEQLIHRALAATHSDDTLAEELLAAAQRESARGATHEAADIAALSLGLSSPDAANHGRRAVTAGDLYFRAGRTDEAAELLEDAVRSTGDEALRAKAFLVLATIEYSRSPDSEVAARLARSCLGLATDLAIRIEAHAILARCDYLDFHEAVRHADAALGLLAEQPNPDPVLYASVLTASASARFSAGLGVDREGLEQAIALERDADVIGADSAFGTLAALLKYADDVDASISAQPYSTTMTMC
;
A
#
# COMPACT_ATOMS: atom_id res chain seq x y z
N MET A 1 -2.99 -24.51 21.60
CA MET A 1 -3.51 -24.73 22.98
C MET A 1 -4.69 -23.79 23.18
N ARG A 2 -5.93 -24.31 23.29
CA ARG A 2 -7.12 -23.49 23.50
C ARG A 2 -7.03 -22.90 24.92
N VAL A 3 -6.85 -21.59 25.02
CA VAL A 3 -7.12 -20.83 26.24
C VAL A 3 -8.64 -20.91 26.41
N GLY A 4 -9.11 -21.25 27.63
CA GLY A 4 -10.48 -21.61 27.95
C GLY A 4 -11.56 -20.74 27.31
N GLU A 5 -12.75 -21.31 27.18
CA GLU A 5 -13.90 -20.85 26.41
C GLU A 5 -14.41 -19.41 26.68
N ASP A 6 -13.88 -18.67 27.66
CA ASP A 6 -14.45 -17.40 28.12
C ASP A 6 -13.53 -16.20 28.25
N GLY A 7 -12.42 -16.11 27.57
CA GLY A 7 -11.91 -14.75 27.70
C GLY A 7 -10.45 -14.50 27.42
N LEU A 8 -10.22 -13.42 26.73
CA LEU A 8 -9.00 -12.67 26.72
C LEU A 8 -8.69 -12.22 28.14
N LEU A 9 -7.65 -12.77 28.77
CA LEU A 9 -7.27 -12.40 30.14
C LEU A 9 -6.90 -10.91 30.18
N GLY A 10 -7.62 -10.13 30.99
CA GLY A 10 -7.36 -8.73 31.27
C GLY A 10 -7.71 -7.76 30.14
N ARG A 11 -8.60 -8.17 29.23
CA ARG A 11 -9.10 -7.33 28.11
C ARG A 11 -10.62 -7.38 28.00
N GLN A 12 -11.28 -7.69 29.11
CA GLN A 12 -12.74 -7.83 29.14
C GLN A 12 -13.43 -6.51 28.80
N ASP A 13 -12.94 -5.40 29.36
CA ASP A 13 -13.55 -4.09 29.18
C ASP A 13 -13.41 -3.61 27.71
N GLU A 14 -12.24 -3.80 27.12
CA GLU A 14 -12.01 -3.44 25.72
C GLU A 14 -12.84 -4.34 24.78
N LEU A 15 -12.97 -5.62 25.08
CA LEU A 15 -13.79 -6.55 24.30
C LEU A 15 -15.28 -6.21 24.39
N GLU A 16 -15.77 -5.91 25.60
CA GLU A 16 -17.16 -5.50 25.83
C GLU A 16 -17.46 -4.18 25.11
N HIS A 17 -16.50 -3.26 25.13
CA HIS A 17 -16.59 -2.02 24.38
C HIS A 17 -16.73 -2.28 22.87
N LEU A 18 -15.86 -3.11 22.28
CA LEU A 18 -15.95 -3.46 20.85
C LEU A 18 -17.26 -4.20 20.52
N ARG A 19 -17.73 -5.10 21.39
CA ARG A 19 -19.04 -5.77 21.22
C ARG A 19 -20.18 -4.77 21.15
N ARG A 20 -20.17 -3.76 22.02
CA ARG A 20 -21.18 -2.69 22.02
C ARG A 20 -21.12 -1.88 20.72
N VAL A 21 -19.93 -1.47 20.31
CA VAL A 21 -19.72 -0.72 19.05
C VAL A 21 -20.20 -1.52 17.82
N ILE A 22 -19.92 -2.82 17.78
CA ILE A 22 -20.41 -3.72 16.73
C ILE A 22 -21.95 -3.81 16.79
N GLY A 23 -22.53 -3.98 17.97
CA GLY A 23 -23.98 -4.04 18.15
C GLY A 23 -24.72 -2.74 17.80
N ASP A 24 -24.06 -1.60 17.90
CA ASP A 24 -24.60 -0.29 17.52
C ASP A 24 -24.55 -0.02 16.01
N ALA A 25 -23.73 -0.77 15.25
CA ALA A 25 -23.50 -0.53 13.82
C ALA A 25 -24.77 -0.48 12.95
N PRO A 26 -25.82 -1.31 13.18
CA PRO A 26 -27.06 -1.21 12.41
C PRO A 26 -27.78 0.13 12.54
N ILE A 27 -27.58 0.85 13.66
CA ILE A 27 -28.21 2.13 13.94
C ILE A 27 -27.33 3.29 13.49
N ARG A 28 -26.00 3.16 13.69
CA ARG A 28 -25.01 4.18 13.36
C ARG A 28 -23.68 3.53 13.04
N SER A 29 -23.10 3.85 11.90
CA SER A 29 -21.75 3.39 11.55
C SER A 29 -20.72 3.91 12.53
N ARG A 30 -19.74 3.06 12.87
CA ARG A 30 -18.71 3.33 13.90
C ARG A 30 -17.32 3.00 13.37
N ARG A 31 -16.33 3.78 13.79
CA ARG A 31 -14.93 3.67 13.35
C ARG A 31 -14.02 3.71 14.56
N VAL A 32 -13.42 2.57 14.88
CA VAL A 32 -12.58 2.39 16.06
C VAL A 32 -11.16 2.05 15.65
N LEU A 33 -10.19 2.70 16.29
CA LEU A 33 -8.77 2.36 16.17
C LEU A 33 -8.27 1.77 17.48
N VAL A 34 -7.75 0.55 17.42
CA VAL A 34 -7.06 -0.11 18.54
C VAL A 34 -5.56 0.18 18.43
N LEU A 35 -5.04 0.95 19.39
CA LEU A 35 -3.63 1.30 19.47
C LEU A 35 -2.94 0.52 20.58
N GLY A 36 -1.70 0.11 20.38
CA GLY A 36 -0.90 -0.50 21.43
C GLY A 36 0.46 -0.98 20.94
N GLU A 37 1.34 -1.26 21.86
CA GLU A 37 2.68 -1.77 21.59
C GLU A 37 2.66 -3.12 20.88
N PRO A 38 3.74 -3.51 20.19
CA PRO A 38 3.90 -4.86 19.67
C PRO A 38 3.73 -5.90 20.78
N GLY A 39 2.95 -6.95 20.53
CA GLY A 39 2.74 -8.03 21.50
C GLY A 39 1.72 -7.76 22.61
N ILE A 40 1.11 -6.56 22.67
CA ILE A 40 0.16 -6.17 23.74
C ILE A 40 -1.21 -6.87 23.65
N GLY A 41 -1.49 -7.61 22.58
CA GLY A 41 -2.72 -8.38 22.42
C GLY A 41 -3.75 -7.79 21.44
N LYS A 42 -3.37 -6.86 20.54
CA LYS A 42 -4.28 -6.28 19.53
C LYS A 42 -4.95 -7.34 18.65
N THR A 43 -4.16 -8.18 17.99
CA THR A 43 -4.65 -9.26 17.12
C THR A 43 -5.64 -10.18 17.85
N SER A 44 -5.32 -10.57 19.08
CA SER A 44 -6.21 -11.42 19.89
C SER A 44 -7.53 -10.73 20.22
N LEU A 45 -7.51 -9.41 20.47
CA LEU A 45 -8.72 -8.61 20.68
C LEU A 45 -9.55 -8.53 19.39
N LEU A 46 -8.91 -8.29 18.24
CA LEU A 46 -9.57 -8.26 16.93
C LEU A 46 -10.19 -9.62 16.57
N ASP A 47 -9.53 -10.75 16.86
CA ASP A 47 -10.07 -12.09 16.64
C ASP A 47 -11.39 -12.31 17.39
N ARG A 48 -11.48 -11.79 18.61
CA ARG A 48 -12.70 -11.86 19.42
C ARG A 48 -13.79 -10.91 18.92
N ALA A 49 -13.40 -9.72 18.50
CA ALA A 49 -14.33 -8.76 17.86
C ALA A 49 -14.89 -9.33 16.54
N GLU A 50 -14.06 -9.97 15.75
CA GLU A 50 -14.46 -10.66 14.52
C GLU A 50 -15.48 -11.79 14.80
N SER A 51 -15.22 -12.63 15.81
CA SER A 51 -16.17 -13.67 16.22
C SER A 51 -17.48 -13.05 16.69
N ALA A 52 -17.42 -12.01 17.54
CA ALA A 52 -18.62 -11.33 18.03
C ALA A 52 -19.44 -10.70 16.88
N ALA A 53 -18.80 -10.14 15.88
CA ALA A 53 -19.47 -9.60 14.70
C ALA A 53 -20.19 -10.69 13.89
N ARG A 54 -19.56 -11.85 13.71
CA ARG A 54 -20.20 -13.01 13.03
C ARG A 54 -21.39 -13.53 13.83
N ASP A 55 -21.25 -13.63 15.15
CA ASP A 55 -22.33 -14.09 16.04
C ASP A 55 -23.52 -13.10 16.04
N ALA A 56 -23.23 -11.80 15.84
CA ALA A 56 -24.25 -10.76 15.66
C ALA A 56 -24.86 -10.72 14.23
N GLY A 57 -24.47 -11.63 13.33
CA GLY A 57 -24.99 -11.73 11.96
C GLY A 57 -24.39 -10.73 10.98
N HIS A 58 -23.28 -10.09 11.31
CA HIS A 58 -22.60 -9.16 10.40
C HIS A 58 -21.86 -9.89 9.27
N ARG A 59 -21.81 -9.27 8.11
CA ARG A 59 -20.83 -9.60 7.09
C ARG A 59 -19.46 -9.09 7.54
N VAL A 60 -18.52 -10.00 7.77
CA VAL A 60 -17.19 -9.61 8.27
C VAL A 60 -16.17 -9.64 7.14
N LEU A 61 -15.53 -8.50 6.89
CA LEU A 61 -14.47 -8.30 5.91
C LEU A 61 -13.15 -8.14 6.66
N VAL A 62 -12.20 -9.03 6.43
CA VAL A 62 -10.95 -9.07 7.21
C VAL A 62 -9.75 -8.93 6.31
N ALA A 63 -8.82 -8.05 6.69
CA ALA A 63 -7.48 -8.00 6.14
C ALA A 63 -6.44 -8.00 7.28
N ARG A 64 -5.37 -8.76 7.09
CA ARG A 64 -4.26 -8.88 8.06
C ARG A 64 -2.93 -8.73 7.34
N PRO A 65 -2.65 -7.50 6.85
CA PRO A 65 -1.42 -7.25 6.11
C PRO A 65 -0.19 -7.55 6.95
N THR A 66 0.82 -8.07 6.30
CA THR A 66 2.14 -8.32 6.89
C THR A 66 3.18 -7.41 6.24
N GLN A 67 4.35 -7.27 6.88
CA GLN A 67 5.44 -6.47 6.32
C GLN A 67 5.88 -6.94 4.93
N VAL A 68 5.83 -8.24 4.66
CA VAL A 68 6.17 -8.81 3.34
C VAL A 68 5.12 -8.48 2.30
N GLU A 69 3.84 -8.46 2.71
CA GLU A 69 2.71 -8.16 1.82
C GLU A 69 2.62 -6.70 1.42
N GLN A 70 3.30 -5.77 2.10
CA GLN A 70 3.41 -4.37 1.65
C GLN A 70 3.93 -4.23 0.21
N ARG A 71 4.68 -5.22 -0.28
CA ARG A 71 5.21 -5.27 -1.65
C ARG A 71 4.27 -5.93 -2.65
N LEU A 72 3.12 -6.44 -2.21
CA LEU A 72 2.13 -7.05 -3.07
C LEU A 72 1.00 -6.06 -3.34
N PRO A 73 0.90 -5.49 -4.55
CA PRO A 73 -0.10 -4.50 -4.86
C PRO A 73 -1.52 -5.05 -4.69
N PHE A 74 -2.38 -4.24 -4.09
CA PHE A 74 -3.79 -4.55 -3.85
C PHE A 74 -4.05 -5.79 -2.98
N ALA A 75 -3.09 -6.19 -2.13
CA ALA A 75 -3.24 -7.33 -1.24
C ALA A 75 -4.40 -7.15 -0.27
N VAL A 76 -4.47 -5.99 0.39
CA VAL A 76 -5.54 -5.66 1.35
C VAL A 76 -6.91 -5.58 0.66
N LEU A 77 -7.00 -4.96 -0.51
CA LEU A 77 -8.25 -4.94 -1.29
C LEU A 77 -8.69 -6.33 -1.71
N GLY A 78 -7.74 -7.18 -2.11
CA GLY A 78 -8.00 -8.57 -2.44
C GLY A 78 -8.59 -9.36 -1.27
N ASP A 79 -8.08 -9.13 -0.06
CA ASP A 79 -8.59 -9.78 1.14
C ASP A 79 -10.00 -9.27 1.51
N LEU A 80 -10.20 -7.96 1.54
CA LEU A 80 -11.50 -7.36 1.89
C LEU A 80 -12.61 -7.70 0.90
N THR A 81 -12.28 -7.91 -0.37
CA THR A 81 -13.27 -8.20 -1.42
C THR A 81 -13.42 -9.68 -1.75
N ARG A 82 -12.66 -10.56 -1.09
CA ARG A 82 -12.59 -12.02 -1.41
C ARG A 82 -13.95 -12.70 -1.50
N ASP A 83 -14.81 -12.41 -0.54
CA ASP A 83 -16.11 -13.05 -0.39
C ASP A 83 -17.29 -12.16 -0.81
N LEU A 84 -17.01 -11.01 -1.44
CA LEU A 84 -18.04 -10.10 -1.95
C LEU A 84 -18.42 -10.43 -3.40
N ARG A 85 -19.66 -10.16 -3.73
CA ARG A 85 -20.22 -10.43 -5.06
C ARG A 85 -20.00 -9.24 -5.99
N LEU A 86 -18.99 -9.32 -6.85
CA LEU A 86 -18.63 -8.24 -7.78
C LEU A 86 -19.67 -8.06 -8.92
N ASP A 87 -20.55 -9.03 -9.15
CA ASP A 87 -21.63 -8.97 -10.14
C ASP A 87 -22.72 -7.95 -9.79
N GLN A 88 -22.73 -7.44 -8.56
CA GLN A 88 -23.63 -6.39 -8.10
C GLN A 88 -23.17 -4.98 -8.52
N LEU A 89 -21.89 -4.83 -8.90
CA LEU A 89 -21.33 -3.55 -9.32
C LEU A 89 -21.77 -3.16 -10.73
N GLY A 90 -21.93 -1.86 -10.95
CA GLY A 90 -22.03 -1.30 -12.30
C GLY A 90 -20.80 -1.65 -13.15
N VAL A 91 -20.97 -1.72 -14.49
CA VAL A 91 -19.98 -2.27 -15.44
C VAL A 91 -18.62 -1.61 -15.29
N GLY A 92 -18.54 -0.28 -15.20
CA GLY A 92 -17.27 0.46 -15.08
C GLY A 92 -16.55 0.20 -13.75
N ARG A 93 -17.26 0.22 -12.62
CA ARG A 93 -16.68 -0.04 -11.29
C ARG A 93 -16.26 -1.49 -11.11
N ARG A 94 -17.05 -2.41 -11.66
CA ARG A 94 -16.66 -3.81 -11.71
C ARG A 94 -15.38 -4.00 -12.51
N HIS A 95 -15.29 -3.37 -13.69
CA HIS A 95 -14.09 -3.41 -14.52
C HIS A 95 -12.87 -2.87 -13.75
N ALA A 96 -12.98 -1.70 -13.13
CA ALA A 96 -11.90 -1.09 -12.35
C ALA A 96 -11.40 -2.02 -11.24
N LEU A 97 -12.32 -2.62 -10.47
CA LEU A 97 -11.96 -3.53 -9.39
C LEU A 97 -11.37 -4.86 -9.91
N GLU A 98 -11.90 -5.42 -11.00
CA GLU A 98 -11.35 -6.63 -11.64
C GLU A 98 -9.93 -6.41 -12.18
N VAL A 99 -9.61 -5.21 -12.72
CA VAL A 99 -8.28 -4.85 -13.20
C VAL A 99 -7.28 -4.79 -12.04
N VAL A 100 -7.57 -4.04 -10.97
CA VAL A 100 -6.63 -3.91 -9.84
C VAL A 100 -6.43 -5.23 -9.11
N LEU A 101 -7.45 -6.09 -9.05
CA LEU A 101 -7.33 -7.44 -8.49
C LEU A 101 -6.63 -8.44 -9.44
N GLY A 102 -6.20 -8.00 -10.63
CA GLY A 102 -5.53 -8.86 -11.59
C GLY A 102 -6.43 -9.93 -12.22
N ARG A 103 -7.76 -9.77 -12.12
CA ARG A 103 -8.74 -10.69 -12.72
C ARG A 103 -9.02 -10.37 -14.20
N ARG A 104 -8.60 -9.18 -14.66
CA ARG A 104 -8.75 -8.71 -16.02
C ARG A 104 -7.50 -7.90 -16.42
N HIS A 105 -7.09 -8.04 -17.66
CA HIS A 105 -6.07 -7.17 -18.26
C HIS A 105 -6.72 -5.94 -18.88
N THR A 106 -6.00 -4.83 -18.87
CA THR A 106 -6.37 -3.60 -19.57
C THR A 106 -5.15 -3.06 -20.32
N ASP A 107 -5.38 -2.62 -21.56
CA ASP A 107 -4.41 -1.86 -22.34
C ASP A 107 -4.66 -0.34 -22.21
N GLN A 108 -5.66 0.04 -21.41
CA GLN A 108 -6.04 1.41 -21.11
C GLN A 108 -5.28 1.95 -19.89
N GLN A 109 -5.48 3.22 -19.57
CA GLN A 109 -4.95 3.81 -18.34
C GLN A 109 -5.36 3.04 -17.08
N PRO A 110 -4.52 3.02 -16.04
CA PRO A 110 -4.84 2.36 -14.78
C PRO A 110 -6.11 2.95 -14.16
N PRO A 111 -6.95 2.12 -13.55
CA PRO A 111 -8.13 2.60 -12.85
C PRO A 111 -7.74 3.60 -11.76
N LEU A 112 -8.45 4.73 -11.68
CA LEU A 112 -8.23 5.72 -10.65
C LEU A 112 -8.62 5.18 -9.28
N ALA A 113 -7.87 5.54 -8.26
CA ALA A 113 -8.07 5.04 -6.89
C ALA A 113 -9.51 5.30 -6.38
N HIS A 114 -10.11 6.43 -6.75
CA HIS A 114 -11.48 6.75 -6.33
C HIS A 114 -12.54 5.86 -7.01
N HIS A 115 -12.33 5.40 -8.25
CA HIS A 115 -13.25 4.42 -8.89
C HIS A 115 -13.23 3.09 -8.15
N VAL A 116 -12.04 2.63 -7.77
CA VAL A 116 -11.86 1.43 -6.96
C VAL A 116 -12.49 1.62 -5.57
N GLY A 117 -12.26 2.79 -4.96
CA GLY A 117 -12.86 3.15 -3.67
C GLY A 117 -14.39 3.22 -3.73
N MET A 118 -14.98 3.79 -4.79
CA MET A 118 -16.42 3.79 -4.99
C MET A 118 -16.98 2.38 -5.20
N ALA A 119 -16.26 1.50 -5.88
CA ALA A 119 -16.66 0.10 -5.99
C ALA A 119 -16.74 -0.59 -4.62
N LEU A 120 -15.80 -0.30 -3.71
CA LEU A 120 -15.84 -0.81 -2.33
C LEU A 120 -17.06 -0.26 -1.56
N VAL A 121 -17.36 1.03 -1.69
CA VAL A 121 -18.54 1.64 -1.06
C VAL A 121 -19.83 0.96 -1.56
N GLU A 122 -19.97 0.80 -2.88
CA GLU A 122 -21.15 0.15 -3.49
C GLU A 122 -21.32 -1.31 -3.04
N LEU A 123 -20.22 -2.06 -2.89
CA LEU A 123 -20.26 -3.43 -2.36
C LEU A 123 -20.74 -3.47 -0.89
N VAL A 124 -20.25 -2.54 -0.07
CA VAL A 124 -20.67 -2.42 1.33
C VAL A 124 -22.14 -1.99 1.42
N ASP A 125 -22.55 -1.00 0.63
CA ASP A 125 -23.94 -0.52 0.56
C ASP A 125 -24.89 -1.65 0.14
N ALA A 126 -24.50 -2.49 -0.81
CA ALA A 126 -25.30 -3.63 -1.24
C ALA A 126 -25.52 -4.68 -0.13
N GLU A 127 -24.49 -4.96 0.70
CA GLU A 127 -24.62 -5.83 1.86
C GLU A 127 -25.57 -5.22 2.91
N VAL A 128 -25.39 -3.93 3.22
CA VAL A 128 -26.24 -3.20 4.18
C VAL A 128 -27.68 -3.13 3.69
N ALA A 129 -27.91 -2.83 2.41
CA ALA A 129 -29.24 -2.82 1.79
C ALA A 129 -29.91 -4.20 1.79
N ALA A 130 -29.13 -5.28 1.77
CA ALA A 130 -29.62 -6.65 1.93
C ALA A 130 -29.92 -7.02 3.40
N GLY A 131 -29.87 -6.06 4.33
CA GLY A 131 -30.14 -6.25 5.75
C GLY A 131 -28.99 -6.92 6.52
N ARG A 132 -27.78 -6.95 5.98
CA ARG A 132 -26.59 -7.51 6.61
C ARG A 132 -25.62 -6.39 6.98
N PRO A 133 -25.52 -5.99 8.26
CA PRO A 133 -24.50 -5.04 8.69
C PRO A 133 -23.10 -5.57 8.35
N VAL A 134 -22.19 -4.66 8.05
CA VAL A 134 -20.81 -4.99 7.65
C VAL A 134 -19.84 -4.61 8.76
N THR A 135 -18.95 -5.53 9.12
CA THR A 135 -17.80 -5.23 9.99
C THR A 135 -16.51 -5.39 9.20
N VAL A 136 -15.76 -4.30 9.06
CA VAL A 136 -14.44 -4.28 8.42
C VAL A 136 -13.39 -4.35 9.52
N VAL A 137 -12.52 -5.34 9.46
CA VAL A 137 -11.42 -5.54 10.41
C VAL A 137 -10.10 -5.49 9.66
N VAL A 138 -9.23 -4.54 10.04
CA VAL A 138 -7.87 -4.47 9.48
C VAL A 138 -6.86 -4.46 10.62
N ASP A 139 -6.09 -5.52 10.74
CA ASP A 139 -4.99 -5.61 11.71
C ASP A 139 -3.72 -4.97 11.13
N ASP A 140 -2.87 -4.41 12.01
CA ASP A 140 -1.57 -3.85 11.63
C ASP A 140 -1.62 -2.91 10.39
N VAL A 141 -2.46 -1.86 10.43
CA VAL A 141 -2.70 -0.92 9.32
C VAL A 141 -1.43 -0.25 8.76
N GLN A 142 -0.32 -0.24 9.53
CA GLN A 142 0.98 0.24 9.06
C GLN A 142 1.58 -0.64 7.95
N TRP A 143 1.07 -1.86 7.73
CA TRP A 143 1.51 -2.81 6.72
C TRP A 143 0.58 -2.87 5.49
N ILE A 144 -0.40 -1.96 5.39
CA ILE A 144 -1.24 -1.84 4.18
C ILE A 144 -0.33 -1.50 3.00
N ASP A 145 -0.45 -2.25 1.91
CA ASP A 145 0.26 -1.97 0.66
C ASP A 145 -0.16 -0.61 0.10
N ALA A 146 0.78 0.07 -0.55
CA ALA A 146 0.58 1.44 -1.02
C ALA A 146 -0.58 1.55 -2.03
N ALA A 147 -0.74 0.55 -2.90
CA ALA A 147 -1.77 0.53 -3.92
C ALA A 147 -3.19 0.34 -3.35
N SER A 148 -3.34 -0.35 -2.20
CA SER A 148 -4.62 -0.48 -1.49
C SER A 148 -4.96 0.75 -0.66
N ARG A 149 -3.98 1.53 -0.19
CA ARG A 149 -4.17 2.58 0.81
C ARG A 149 -5.14 3.66 0.33
N GLU A 150 -4.89 4.26 -0.82
CA GLU A 150 -5.69 5.37 -1.33
C GLU A 150 -7.15 4.99 -1.64
N PRO A 151 -7.44 3.89 -2.37
CA PRO A 151 -8.82 3.42 -2.57
C PRO A 151 -9.54 3.11 -1.25
N LEU A 152 -8.82 2.52 -0.29
CA LEU A 152 -9.39 2.18 1.01
C LEU A 152 -9.71 3.45 1.82
N GLU A 153 -8.81 4.43 1.87
CA GLU A 153 -9.05 5.73 2.51
C GLU A 153 -10.24 6.44 1.91
N PHE A 154 -10.35 6.43 0.58
CA PHE A 154 -11.48 7.01 -0.13
C PHE A 154 -12.80 6.33 0.27
N ALA A 155 -12.84 5.00 0.30
CA ALA A 155 -14.02 4.22 0.67
C ALA A 155 -14.42 4.44 2.13
N LEU A 156 -13.47 4.35 3.06
CA LEU A 156 -13.72 4.47 4.49
C LEU A 156 -14.29 5.83 4.91
N ARG A 157 -13.98 6.90 4.16
CA ARG A 157 -14.55 8.24 4.38
C ARG A 157 -15.99 8.35 3.87
N ARG A 158 -16.46 7.45 2.98
CA ARG A 158 -17.75 7.50 2.29
C ARG A 158 -18.69 6.37 2.65
N LEU A 159 -18.38 5.62 3.69
CA LEU A 159 -19.26 4.57 4.19
C LEU A 159 -20.62 5.13 4.62
N PRO A 160 -21.70 4.33 4.49
CA PRO A 160 -23.04 4.76 4.88
C PRO A 160 -23.10 5.17 6.37
N PRO A 161 -24.01 6.07 6.75
CA PRO A 161 -24.13 6.57 8.12
C PRO A 161 -24.58 5.50 9.13
N ALA A 162 -25.14 4.38 8.65
CA ALA A 162 -25.56 3.24 9.45
C ALA A 162 -25.23 1.92 8.73
N GLY A 163 -25.10 0.85 9.46
CA GLY A 163 -24.88 -0.50 8.94
C GLY A 163 -23.41 -0.92 8.89
N VAL A 164 -22.43 -0.07 9.26
CA VAL A 164 -21.01 -0.41 9.14
C VAL A 164 -20.26 -0.18 10.45
N CYS A 165 -19.46 -1.17 10.87
CA CYS A 165 -18.45 -1.05 11.91
C CYS A 165 -17.06 -1.23 11.29
N VAL A 166 -16.13 -0.31 11.56
CA VAL A 166 -14.73 -0.41 11.14
C VAL A 166 -13.86 -0.53 12.38
N VAL A 167 -13.09 -1.61 12.48
CA VAL A 167 -12.14 -1.85 13.56
C VAL A 167 -10.75 -1.99 12.96
N LEU A 168 -9.91 -1.03 13.24
CA LEU A 168 -8.52 -0.98 12.80
C LEU A 168 -7.59 -1.26 13.97
N ALA A 169 -6.43 -1.88 13.73
CA ALA A 169 -5.37 -1.94 14.73
C ALA A 169 -4.06 -1.38 14.19
N GLN A 170 -3.34 -0.65 15.04
CA GLN A 170 -2.07 -0.02 14.71
C GLN A 170 -1.07 -0.18 15.86
N ARG A 171 0.22 -0.29 15.53
CA ARG A 171 1.30 -0.31 16.51
C ARG A 171 1.64 1.11 16.97
N LEU A 172 1.89 1.25 18.27
CA LEU A 172 2.56 2.42 18.83
C LEU A 172 4.06 2.22 18.69
N GLU A 173 4.74 3.14 18.01
CA GLU A 173 6.19 3.17 17.94
C GLU A 173 6.77 3.99 19.10
N HIS A 174 7.87 3.50 19.71
CA HIS A 174 8.51 4.06 20.91
C HIS A 174 9.22 5.41 20.70
N ARG A 175 9.28 5.94 19.48
CA ARG A 175 9.95 7.21 19.19
C ARG A 175 9.05 8.09 18.33
N GLY A 176 8.15 8.83 19.00
CA GLY A 176 7.64 10.15 18.57
C GLY A 176 7.37 10.41 17.08
N VAL A 177 7.50 9.41 16.23
CA VAL A 177 7.07 9.46 14.85
C VAL A 177 5.55 9.49 14.91
N ARG A 178 4.96 10.57 14.41
CA ARG A 178 3.52 10.69 14.21
C ARG A 178 3.07 9.37 13.60
N ALA A 179 2.16 8.68 14.30
CA ALA A 179 1.35 7.66 13.65
C ALA A 179 0.89 8.30 12.33
N ASP A 180 1.29 7.70 11.20
CA ASP A 180 0.83 8.17 9.90
C ASP A 180 -0.66 8.42 10.00
N THR A 181 -1.09 9.52 9.39
CA THR A 181 -2.45 10.04 9.46
C THR A 181 -3.45 8.89 9.40
N PRO A 182 -4.41 8.81 10.32
CA PRO A 182 -5.38 7.72 10.30
C PRO A 182 -6.07 7.68 8.92
N LEU A 183 -6.27 6.48 8.38
CA LEU A 183 -6.92 6.23 7.09
C LEU A 183 -8.27 6.95 6.93
N MET A 184 -8.84 7.43 8.04
CA MET A 184 -10.13 8.11 8.07
C MET A 184 -10.31 8.88 9.38
N THR A 185 -11.37 9.69 9.47
CA THR A 185 -11.83 10.25 10.74
C THR A 185 -12.35 9.12 11.64
N LEU A 186 -11.78 9.02 12.83
CA LEU A 186 -12.13 8.02 13.83
C LEU A 186 -13.20 8.54 14.77
N ASP A 187 -14.14 7.70 15.16
CA ASP A 187 -15.10 8.00 16.22
C ASP A 187 -14.45 7.76 17.60
N GLU A 188 -13.61 6.72 17.72
CA GLU A 188 -13.04 6.29 18.98
C GLU A 188 -11.62 5.70 18.82
N ILE A 189 -10.81 5.85 19.86
CA ILE A 189 -9.47 5.23 19.97
C ILE A 189 -9.42 4.42 21.25
N VAL A 190 -9.24 3.12 21.11
CA VAL A 190 -9.00 2.17 22.21
C VAL A 190 -7.50 1.97 22.37
N ARG A 191 -6.92 2.47 23.47
CA ARG A 191 -5.50 2.27 23.77
C ARG A 191 -5.31 1.07 24.68
N LEU A 192 -4.60 0.05 24.19
CA LEU A 192 -4.23 -1.10 25.01
C LEU A 192 -3.02 -0.75 25.87
N THR A 193 -3.21 -0.80 27.17
CA THR A 193 -2.15 -0.60 28.17
C THR A 193 -1.55 -1.95 28.59
N PRO A 194 -0.37 -1.99 29.21
CA PRO A 194 0.18 -3.20 29.82
C PRO A 194 -0.81 -3.88 30.77
N LEU A 195 -0.80 -5.20 30.80
CA LEU A 195 -1.65 -5.97 31.73
C LEU A 195 -1.21 -5.76 33.17
N PRO A 196 -2.16 -5.72 34.13
CA PRO A 196 -1.85 -5.71 35.56
C PRO A 196 -1.01 -6.94 35.96
N PRO A 197 -0.18 -6.82 37.01
CA PRO A 197 0.71 -7.92 37.45
C PRO A 197 -0.02 -9.22 37.79
N ASP A 198 -1.19 -9.15 38.41
CA ASP A 198 -2.01 -10.31 38.77
C ASP A 198 -2.59 -11.04 37.54
N VAL A 199 -2.97 -10.27 36.51
CA VAL A 199 -3.43 -10.82 35.24
C VAL A 199 -2.25 -11.44 34.48
N THR A 200 -1.09 -10.77 34.46
CA THR A 200 0.14 -11.28 33.87
C THR A 200 0.58 -12.58 34.54
N GLU A 201 0.48 -12.66 35.87
CA GLU A 201 0.76 -13.89 36.62
C GLU A 201 -0.16 -15.04 36.18
N ARG A 202 -1.47 -14.81 36.09
CA ARG A 202 -2.43 -15.81 35.59
C ARG A 202 -2.10 -16.27 34.20
N LEU A 203 -1.70 -15.34 33.30
CA LEU A 203 -1.30 -15.64 31.96
C LEU A 203 -0.04 -16.55 31.92
N VAL A 204 0.97 -16.22 32.72
CA VAL A 204 2.19 -17.02 32.87
C VAL A 204 1.86 -18.42 33.35
N ARG A 205 1.06 -18.57 34.41
CA ARG A 205 0.65 -19.88 34.97
C ARG A 205 -0.13 -20.71 33.97
N THR A 206 -0.97 -20.09 33.13
CA THR A 206 -1.71 -20.76 32.06
C THR A 206 -0.79 -21.20 30.90
N ALA A 207 0.24 -20.42 30.58
CA ALA A 207 1.17 -20.71 29.51
C ALA A 207 2.16 -21.86 29.86
N VAL A 208 2.47 -22.03 31.15
CA VAL A 208 3.37 -23.10 31.63
C VAL A 208 2.51 -24.18 32.27
N ALA A 209 2.25 -25.27 31.57
CA ALA A 209 1.40 -26.39 32.02
C ALA A 209 2.02 -27.24 33.18
N ARG A 210 2.95 -26.71 34.00
CA ARG A 210 3.64 -27.36 35.14
C ARG A 210 3.80 -26.39 36.29
N ASP A 211 4.03 -26.91 37.47
CA ASP A 211 4.34 -26.15 38.70
C ASP A 211 5.66 -25.38 38.54
N VAL A 212 5.54 -24.11 38.23
CA VAL A 212 6.64 -23.15 38.21
C VAL A 212 6.73 -22.50 39.60
N SER A 213 7.94 -22.37 40.13
CA SER A 213 8.12 -21.77 41.47
C SER A 213 7.55 -20.34 41.48
N PRO A 214 6.93 -19.92 42.62
CA PRO A 214 6.41 -18.55 42.76
C PRO A 214 7.45 -17.47 42.48
N HIS A 215 8.72 -17.73 42.82
CA HIS A 215 9.82 -16.81 42.55
C HIS A 215 10.10 -16.64 41.04
N ALA A 216 10.08 -17.72 40.27
CA ALA A 216 10.26 -17.67 38.83
C ALA A 216 9.09 -16.94 38.13
N VAL A 217 7.86 -17.19 38.58
CA VAL A 217 6.68 -16.48 38.07
C VAL A 217 6.79 -14.97 38.36
N ALA A 218 7.15 -14.58 39.59
CA ALA A 218 7.31 -13.16 39.95
C ALA A 218 8.38 -12.48 39.09
N ARG A 219 9.49 -13.15 38.79
CA ARG A 219 10.54 -12.64 37.90
C ARG A 219 10.05 -12.45 36.47
N ILE A 220 9.30 -13.42 35.93
CA ILE A 220 8.72 -13.30 34.57
C ILE A 220 7.75 -12.14 34.52
N VAL A 221 6.86 -11.99 35.49
CA VAL A 221 5.89 -10.90 35.60
C VAL A 221 6.59 -9.55 35.57
N THR A 222 7.62 -9.39 36.43
CA THR A 222 8.41 -8.15 36.51
C THR A 222 9.11 -7.83 35.19
N THR A 223 9.69 -8.85 34.57
CA THR A 223 10.45 -8.66 33.31
C THR A 223 9.54 -8.39 32.11
N ALA A 224 8.38 -9.04 32.05
CA ALA A 224 7.41 -8.86 30.98
C ALA A 224 6.72 -7.48 31.00
N GLN A 225 6.77 -6.76 32.14
CA GLN A 225 6.19 -5.42 32.30
C GLN A 225 4.74 -5.33 31.80
N GLY A 226 3.96 -6.39 31.99
CA GLY A 226 2.57 -6.46 31.55
C GLY A 226 2.35 -6.69 30.05
N ASN A 227 3.41 -6.93 29.25
CA ASN A 227 3.24 -7.31 27.87
C ASN A 227 2.94 -8.82 27.75
N PRO A 228 1.75 -9.22 27.22
CA PRO A 228 1.33 -10.62 27.15
C PRO A 228 2.30 -11.51 26.37
N LEU A 229 2.82 -11.01 25.26
CA LEU A 229 3.73 -11.78 24.41
C LEU A 229 5.04 -12.06 25.15
N TYR A 230 5.62 -11.06 25.81
CA TYR A 230 6.81 -11.24 26.62
C TYR A 230 6.55 -12.24 27.76
N ALA A 231 5.42 -12.10 28.46
CA ALA A 231 5.06 -12.99 29.54
C ALA A 231 4.98 -14.46 29.11
N ILE A 232 4.33 -14.72 27.96
CA ILE A 232 4.19 -16.06 27.39
C ILE A 232 5.53 -16.61 26.91
N GLU A 233 6.34 -15.80 26.21
CA GLU A 233 7.63 -16.25 25.68
C GLU A 233 8.65 -16.53 26.80
N PHE A 234 8.73 -15.66 27.80
CA PHE A 234 9.56 -15.91 28.98
C PHE A 234 9.11 -17.17 29.74
N ALA A 235 7.79 -17.35 29.89
CA ALA A 235 7.26 -18.54 30.54
C ALA A 235 7.61 -19.83 29.78
N ARG A 236 7.62 -19.79 28.45
CA ARG A 236 8.01 -20.94 27.60
C ARG A 236 9.50 -21.20 27.62
N SER A 237 10.34 -20.16 27.49
CA SER A 237 11.81 -20.29 27.55
C SER A 237 12.30 -20.75 28.91
N ALA A 238 11.58 -20.42 29.97
CA ALA A 238 11.92 -20.82 31.31
C ALA A 238 11.66 -22.31 31.61
N ARG A 239 10.95 -23.04 30.76
CA ARG A 239 10.59 -24.47 31.01
C ARG A 239 11.79 -25.34 31.30
N ASP A 240 12.90 -25.17 30.59
CA ASP A 240 14.09 -26.02 30.71
C ASP A 240 15.10 -25.48 31.73
N THR A 241 15.08 -24.17 32.02
CA THR A 241 16.03 -23.49 32.90
C THR A 241 15.54 -23.42 34.38
N LEU A 242 14.25 -23.62 34.63
CA LEU A 242 13.66 -23.61 35.97
C LEU A 242 14.00 -24.83 36.82
N ALA A 243 14.62 -25.85 36.23
CA ALA A 243 15.06 -27.07 36.93
C ALA A 243 16.34 -26.88 37.76
N GLU A 244 17.10 -25.79 37.58
CA GLU A 244 18.35 -25.53 38.31
C GLU A 244 18.16 -24.35 39.31
N PRO A 245 18.10 -24.58 40.61
CA PRO A 245 18.05 -23.53 41.62
C PRO A 245 19.29 -22.64 41.56
N GLY A 246 19.10 -21.34 41.45
CA GLY A 246 20.20 -20.35 41.50
C GLY A 246 20.72 -19.85 40.16
N ARG A 247 20.30 -20.42 39.02
CA ARG A 247 20.69 -19.93 37.69
C ARG A 247 19.84 -18.71 37.29
N PRO A 248 20.44 -17.56 36.87
CA PRO A 248 19.68 -16.43 36.37
C PRO A 248 18.88 -16.85 35.13
N LEU A 249 17.59 -16.45 35.05
CA LEU A 249 16.84 -16.60 33.81
C LEU A 249 17.55 -15.79 32.74
N PRO A 250 17.82 -16.35 31.55
CA PRO A 250 18.28 -15.55 30.42
C PRO A 250 17.15 -14.56 30.10
N VAL A 251 17.40 -13.28 30.38
CA VAL A 251 16.48 -12.18 30.08
C VAL A 251 17.01 -11.47 28.85
N PRO A 252 16.49 -11.78 27.66
CA PRO A 252 16.82 -11.02 26.47
C PRO A 252 16.31 -9.58 26.63
N SER A 253 17.13 -8.61 26.26
CA SER A 253 16.84 -7.20 26.42
C SER A 253 15.79 -6.64 25.46
N SER A 254 15.31 -7.47 24.50
CA SER A 254 14.33 -7.07 23.50
C SER A 254 13.47 -8.24 23.02
N LEU A 255 12.28 -7.96 22.51
CA LEU A 255 11.39 -8.96 21.89
C LEU A 255 12.09 -9.72 20.75
N THR A 256 12.93 -9.06 19.98
CA THR A 256 13.71 -9.67 18.90
C THR A 256 14.66 -10.73 19.43
N ALA A 257 15.32 -10.48 20.56
CA ALA A 257 16.23 -11.44 21.18
C ALA A 257 15.48 -12.64 21.77
N VAL A 258 14.28 -12.44 22.35
CA VAL A 258 13.43 -13.56 22.85
C VAL A 258 12.96 -14.43 21.70
N THR A 259 12.47 -13.81 20.63
CA THR A 259 12.00 -14.57 19.45
C THR A 259 13.12 -15.25 18.72
N ALA A 260 14.30 -14.62 18.60
CA ALA A 260 15.50 -15.24 18.00
C ALA A 260 15.99 -16.45 18.84
N ALA A 261 16.02 -16.33 20.18
CA ALA A 261 16.37 -17.44 21.06
C ALA A 261 15.39 -18.61 20.88
N ARG A 262 14.09 -18.33 20.82
CA ARG A 262 13.05 -19.35 20.60
C ARG A 262 13.21 -20.06 19.25
N LEU A 263 13.51 -19.31 18.18
CA LEU A 263 13.77 -19.92 16.87
C LEU A 263 15.06 -20.75 16.87
N ALA A 264 16.07 -20.37 17.67
CA ALA A 264 17.33 -21.08 17.79
C ALA A 264 17.19 -22.47 18.46
N GLU A 265 16.16 -22.67 19.28
CA GLU A 265 15.85 -23.97 19.92
C GLU A 265 15.28 -25.01 18.94
N LEU A 266 14.73 -24.56 17.81
CA LEU A 266 14.18 -25.44 16.78
C LEU A 266 15.27 -26.13 15.97
N ALA A 267 14.95 -27.29 15.43
CA ALA A 267 15.86 -28.05 14.56
C ALA A 267 16.31 -27.19 13.36
N PRO A 268 17.54 -27.39 12.86
CA PRO A 268 18.06 -26.62 11.71
C PRO A 268 17.17 -26.73 10.45
N ALA A 269 16.51 -27.85 10.23
CA ALA A 269 15.58 -28.07 9.12
C ALA A 269 14.34 -27.18 9.29
N THR A 270 13.75 -27.16 10.50
CA THR A 270 12.61 -26.32 10.86
C THR A 270 12.92 -24.84 10.70
N ARG A 271 14.08 -24.38 11.16
CA ARG A 271 14.50 -22.98 10.99
C ARG A 271 14.60 -22.57 9.51
N ARG A 272 15.20 -23.43 8.67
CA ARG A 272 15.26 -23.17 7.21
C ARG A 272 13.88 -23.15 6.58
N ALA A 273 12.96 -24.02 7.01
CA ALA A 273 11.58 -24.02 6.55
C ALA A 273 10.87 -22.73 6.96
N LEU A 274 11.05 -22.24 8.19
CA LEU A 274 10.52 -20.96 8.67
C LEU A 274 11.04 -19.76 7.87
N SER A 275 12.33 -19.77 7.51
CA SER A 275 12.89 -18.71 6.65
C SER A 275 12.23 -18.70 5.28
N LEU A 276 11.93 -19.85 4.66
CA LEU A 276 11.17 -19.91 3.41
C LEU A 276 9.74 -19.36 3.57
N VAL A 277 9.06 -19.71 4.67
CA VAL A 277 7.72 -19.17 4.98
C VAL A 277 7.77 -17.65 5.13
N SER A 278 8.82 -17.10 5.76
CA SER A 278 8.96 -15.66 5.99
C SER A 278 9.22 -14.84 4.72
N MET A 279 9.67 -15.47 3.65
CA MET A 279 9.99 -14.82 2.37
C MET A 279 8.85 -14.90 1.35
N LEU A 280 7.81 -15.68 1.60
CA LEU A 280 6.65 -15.83 0.73
C LEU A 280 5.55 -14.83 1.10
N VAL A 281 4.92 -14.28 0.10
CA VAL A 281 3.79 -13.36 0.27
C VAL A 281 2.55 -14.10 0.79
N ARG A 282 2.25 -15.26 0.21
CA ARG A 282 1.10 -16.11 0.61
C ARG A 282 1.55 -17.56 0.78
N PRO A 283 2.19 -17.88 1.91
CA PRO A 283 2.62 -19.24 2.15
C PRO A 283 1.45 -20.20 2.19
N SER A 284 1.45 -21.20 1.31
CA SER A 284 0.41 -22.23 1.24
C SER A 284 0.96 -23.63 1.53
N ILE A 285 0.09 -24.52 1.99
CA ILE A 285 0.45 -25.94 2.17
C ILE A 285 0.98 -26.53 0.85
N ALA A 286 0.33 -26.18 -0.28
CA ALA A 286 0.78 -26.67 -1.60
C ALA A 286 2.20 -26.18 -1.94
N THR A 287 2.53 -24.92 -1.63
CA THR A 287 3.87 -24.37 -1.85
C THR A 287 4.90 -25.05 -0.93
N MET A 288 4.57 -25.26 0.35
CA MET A 288 5.45 -25.95 1.30
C MET A 288 5.69 -27.40 0.92
N SER A 289 4.66 -28.08 0.41
CA SER A 289 4.78 -29.45 -0.09
C SER A 289 5.68 -29.51 -1.33
N ARG A 290 5.55 -28.58 -2.28
CA ARG A 290 6.44 -28.50 -3.47
C ARG A 290 7.88 -28.21 -3.10
N LEU A 291 8.12 -27.41 -2.06
CA LEU A 291 9.45 -27.15 -1.49
C LEU A 291 10.01 -28.35 -0.71
N GLY A 292 9.18 -29.35 -0.39
CA GLY A 292 9.57 -30.53 0.40
C GLY A 292 9.84 -30.21 1.86
N VAL A 293 9.24 -29.12 2.41
CA VAL A 293 9.51 -28.65 3.79
C VAL A 293 8.28 -28.72 4.71
N LEU A 294 7.16 -29.27 4.23
CA LEU A 294 5.92 -29.31 5.01
C LEU A 294 6.07 -30.10 6.32
N ASP A 295 6.77 -31.23 6.31
CA ASP A 295 7.01 -32.03 7.51
C ASP A 295 7.94 -31.32 8.49
N ASP A 296 8.90 -30.54 8.02
CA ASP A 296 9.82 -29.75 8.84
C ASP A 296 9.08 -28.65 9.63
N LEU A 297 7.89 -28.21 9.18
CA LEU A 297 7.09 -27.19 9.86
C LEU A 297 6.29 -27.73 11.04
N ARG A 298 6.17 -29.05 11.19
CA ARG A 298 5.40 -29.68 12.29
C ARG A 298 5.94 -29.30 13.67
N GLU A 299 7.26 -29.28 13.84
CA GLU A 299 7.88 -28.85 15.09
C GLU A 299 7.53 -27.38 15.41
N ALA A 300 7.58 -26.50 14.43
CA ALA A 300 7.22 -25.09 14.60
C ALA A 300 5.73 -24.89 14.93
N GLU A 301 4.83 -25.73 14.38
CA GLU A 301 3.42 -25.74 14.72
C GLU A 301 3.19 -26.18 16.17
N VAL A 302 3.82 -27.29 16.60
CA VAL A 302 3.77 -27.78 17.98
C VAL A 302 4.35 -26.75 18.95
N ALA A 303 5.44 -26.08 18.58
CA ALA A 303 6.04 -24.99 19.35
C ALA A 303 5.17 -23.71 19.36
N GLY A 304 4.08 -23.66 18.56
CA GLY A 304 3.22 -22.50 18.44
C GLY A 304 3.87 -21.30 17.77
N VAL A 305 4.83 -21.52 16.88
CA VAL A 305 5.47 -20.51 16.02
C VAL A 305 4.63 -20.23 14.79
N LEU A 306 4.02 -21.31 14.26
CA LEU A 306 3.12 -21.26 13.11
C LEU A 306 1.73 -21.77 13.47
N VAL A 307 0.77 -21.37 12.63
CA VAL A 307 -0.54 -22.00 12.49
C VAL A 307 -0.67 -22.49 11.05
N ILE A 308 -1.00 -23.76 10.91
CA ILE A 308 -1.29 -24.37 9.62
C ILE A 308 -2.80 -24.64 9.60
N ASP A 309 -3.51 -23.94 8.74
CA ASP A 309 -4.93 -24.19 8.48
C ASP A 309 -5.09 -24.92 7.13
N ASN A 310 -6.34 -25.21 6.72
CA ASN A 310 -6.62 -26.08 5.58
C ASN A 310 -5.94 -25.69 4.25
N ARG A 311 -5.37 -24.49 4.11
CA ARG A 311 -4.75 -24.00 2.88
C ARG A 311 -3.52 -23.13 3.08
N THR A 312 -3.36 -22.52 4.24
CA THR A 312 -2.34 -21.49 4.50
C THR A 312 -1.43 -21.87 5.65
N VAL A 313 -0.22 -21.33 5.61
CA VAL A 313 0.76 -21.41 6.67
C VAL A 313 1.04 -19.99 7.14
N ARG A 314 0.86 -19.71 8.42
CA ARG A 314 1.02 -18.37 8.97
C ARG A 314 1.82 -18.39 10.26
N PHE A 315 2.67 -17.39 10.45
CA PHE A 315 3.28 -17.15 11.76
C PHE A 315 2.19 -16.74 12.77
N THR A 316 2.32 -17.24 13.99
CA THR A 316 1.41 -16.84 15.11
C THR A 316 1.59 -15.37 15.48
N HIS A 317 2.74 -14.79 15.18
CA HIS A 317 3.03 -13.38 15.36
C HIS A 317 4.00 -12.84 14.30
N PRO A 318 3.79 -11.62 13.75
CA PRO A 318 4.67 -11.05 12.73
C PRO A 318 6.14 -10.93 13.13
N VAL A 319 6.43 -10.69 14.42
CA VAL A 319 7.81 -10.62 14.93
C VAL A 319 8.56 -11.93 14.73
N LEU A 320 7.87 -13.07 14.75
CA LEU A 320 8.49 -14.38 14.46
C LEU A 320 8.88 -14.51 12.98
N ALA A 321 8.08 -13.93 12.06
CA ALA A 321 8.42 -13.87 10.65
C ALA A 321 9.67 -13.02 10.41
N SER A 322 9.72 -11.81 10.99
CA SER A 322 10.90 -10.95 10.92
C SER A 322 12.14 -11.63 11.51
N ALA A 323 12.01 -12.25 12.69
CA ALA A 323 13.13 -12.96 13.32
C ALA A 323 13.60 -14.17 12.49
N ALA A 324 12.71 -14.90 11.82
CA ALA A 324 13.05 -16.00 10.93
C ALA A 324 13.78 -15.51 9.67
N TYR A 325 13.38 -14.36 9.13
CA TYR A 325 14.05 -13.70 8.02
C TYR A 325 15.44 -13.19 8.41
N ASP A 326 15.55 -12.48 9.54
CA ASP A 326 16.80 -11.87 10.02
C ASP A 326 17.84 -12.91 10.46
N ALA A 327 17.39 -14.09 10.87
CA ALA A 327 18.27 -15.20 11.23
C ALA A 327 19.04 -15.80 10.03
N THR A 328 18.67 -15.45 8.79
CA THR A 328 19.34 -15.95 7.57
C THR A 328 20.50 -15.05 7.16
N THR A 329 21.62 -15.65 6.82
CA THR A 329 22.77 -14.94 6.22
C THR A 329 22.46 -14.51 4.79
N GLY A 330 23.22 -13.53 4.25
CA GLY A 330 23.06 -13.08 2.86
C GLY A 330 23.18 -14.23 1.85
N THR A 331 24.15 -15.13 2.04
CA THR A 331 24.35 -16.29 1.15
C THR A 331 23.18 -17.28 1.24
N GLU A 332 22.68 -17.54 2.44
CA GLU A 332 21.51 -18.39 2.62
C GLU A 332 20.27 -17.79 1.99
N ARG A 333 20.06 -16.48 2.11
CA ARG A 333 18.94 -15.77 1.45
C ARG A 333 18.95 -15.94 -0.06
N ILE A 334 20.10 -15.78 -0.69
CA ILE A 334 20.27 -16.03 -2.13
C ILE A 334 19.82 -17.45 -2.50
N ALA A 335 20.29 -18.45 -1.78
CA ALA A 335 19.92 -19.84 -2.02
C ALA A 335 18.43 -20.12 -1.78
N LEU A 336 17.83 -19.52 -0.75
CA LEU A 336 16.41 -19.68 -0.44
C LEU A 336 15.54 -18.98 -1.50
N HIS A 337 15.91 -17.79 -1.96
CA HIS A 337 15.22 -17.14 -3.08
C HIS A 337 15.30 -17.95 -4.37
N GLY A 338 16.42 -18.62 -4.65
CA GLY A 338 16.54 -19.56 -5.78
C GLY A 338 15.51 -20.68 -5.70
N ARG A 339 15.36 -21.32 -4.53
CA ARG A 339 14.34 -22.36 -4.32
C ARG A 339 12.91 -21.84 -4.44
N LEU A 340 12.66 -20.64 -3.95
CA LEU A 340 11.34 -20.00 -4.05
C LEU A 340 10.98 -19.68 -5.50
N ALA A 341 11.95 -19.27 -6.31
CA ALA A 341 11.76 -19.01 -7.74
C ALA A 341 11.27 -20.25 -8.52
N GLU A 342 11.62 -21.46 -8.06
CA GLU A 342 11.19 -22.72 -8.70
C GLU A 342 9.71 -23.05 -8.43
N VAL A 343 9.15 -22.52 -7.34
CA VAL A 343 7.80 -22.87 -6.88
C VAL A 343 6.79 -21.72 -6.94
N THR A 344 7.25 -20.48 -7.11
CA THR A 344 6.39 -19.31 -7.31
C THR A 344 6.11 -19.09 -8.80
N GLN A 345 5.23 -18.16 -9.13
CA GLN A 345 4.85 -17.83 -10.50
C GLN A 345 4.63 -16.31 -10.66
N GLY A 346 4.65 -15.85 -11.91
CA GLY A 346 4.36 -14.45 -12.24
C GLY A 346 5.38 -13.46 -11.65
N THR A 347 4.91 -12.32 -11.19
CA THR A 347 5.77 -11.25 -10.65
C THR A 347 6.56 -11.68 -9.42
N GLU A 348 5.97 -12.49 -8.52
CA GLU A 348 6.66 -13.02 -7.35
C GLU A 348 7.86 -13.91 -7.72
N GLN A 349 7.70 -14.75 -8.75
CA GLN A 349 8.81 -15.56 -9.28
C GLN A 349 9.95 -14.71 -9.79
N LEU A 350 9.64 -13.65 -10.57
CA LEU A 350 10.66 -12.75 -11.11
C LEU A 350 11.43 -12.04 -9.99
N ILE A 351 10.72 -11.59 -8.95
CA ILE A 351 11.35 -10.98 -7.77
C ILE A 351 12.29 -11.97 -7.08
N HIS A 352 11.87 -13.21 -6.89
CA HIS A 352 12.72 -14.22 -6.28
C HIS A 352 13.94 -14.59 -7.16
N ARG A 353 13.77 -14.67 -8.48
CA ARG A 353 14.91 -14.84 -9.42
C ARG A 353 15.89 -13.67 -9.30
N ALA A 354 15.39 -12.44 -9.21
CA ALA A 354 16.22 -11.24 -9.07
C ALA A 354 17.02 -11.26 -7.75
N LEU A 355 16.36 -11.59 -6.64
CA LEU A 355 17.01 -11.66 -5.31
C LEU A 355 17.97 -12.84 -5.17
N ALA A 356 17.86 -13.84 -6.02
CA ALA A 356 18.79 -14.97 -6.10
C ALA A 356 19.98 -14.72 -7.04
N ALA A 357 19.88 -13.71 -7.92
CA ALA A 357 20.91 -13.44 -8.91
C ALA A 357 22.20 -12.88 -8.26
N THR A 358 23.34 -13.42 -8.67
CA THR A 358 24.67 -12.99 -8.20
C THR A 358 25.45 -12.22 -9.26
N HIS A 359 24.89 -12.12 -10.47
CA HIS A 359 25.49 -11.45 -11.62
C HIS A 359 24.40 -10.69 -12.37
N SER A 360 24.80 -9.77 -13.26
CA SER A 360 23.88 -9.10 -14.18
C SER A 360 23.21 -10.14 -15.11
N ASP A 361 21.90 -9.98 -15.31
CA ASP A 361 21.06 -10.78 -16.19
C ASP A 361 20.12 -9.86 -16.94
N ASP A 362 20.51 -9.47 -18.16
CA ASP A 362 19.75 -8.55 -18.98
C ASP A 362 18.39 -9.10 -19.45
N THR A 363 18.28 -10.43 -19.55
CA THR A 363 17.00 -11.07 -19.89
C THR A 363 16.02 -10.95 -18.72
N LEU A 364 16.47 -11.28 -17.53
CA LEU A 364 15.66 -11.12 -16.31
C LEU A 364 15.34 -9.64 -16.03
N ALA A 365 16.30 -8.75 -16.27
CA ALA A 365 16.08 -7.31 -16.15
C ALA A 365 14.95 -6.82 -17.08
N GLU A 366 14.86 -7.35 -18.31
CA GLU A 366 13.78 -7.03 -19.23
C GLU A 366 12.43 -7.60 -18.79
N GLU A 367 12.40 -8.85 -18.31
CA GLU A 367 11.19 -9.47 -17.77
C GLU A 367 10.65 -8.69 -16.56
N LEU A 368 11.55 -8.21 -15.68
CA LEU A 368 11.20 -7.36 -14.52
C LEU A 368 10.67 -6.00 -14.96
N LEU A 369 11.28 -5.35 -15.94
CA LEU A 369 10.79 -4.07 -16.43
C LEU A 369 9.37 -4.20 -17.03
N ALA A 370 9.14 -5.25 -17.80
CA ALA A 370 7.80 -5.54 -18.33
C ALA A 370 6.79 -5.84 -17.18
N ALA A 371 7.24 -6.51 -16.11
CA ALA A 371 6.41 -6.71 -14.92
C ALA A 371 6.11 -5.38 -14.21
N ALA A 372 7.09 -4.50 -14.03
CA ALA A 372 6.92 -3.17 -13.46
C ALA A 372 5.89 -2.34 -14.24
N GLN A 373 5.97 -2.36 -15.56
CA GLN A 373 4.99 -1.67 -16.44
C GLN A 373 3.57 -2.23 -16.28
N ARG A 374 3.42 -3.56 -16.17
CA ARG A 374 2.11 -4.19 -15.90
C ARG A 374 1.54 -3.79 -14.54
N GLU A 375 2.36 -3.75 -13.50
CA GLU A 375 1.91 -3.32 -12.17
C GLU A 375 1.54 -1.83 -12.16
N SER A 376 2.32 -0.98 -12.85
CA SER A 376 1.97 0.44 -13.03
C SER A 376 0.64 0.61 -13.79
N ALA A 377 0.39 -0.19 -14.83
CA ALA A 377 -0.88 -0.17 -15.57
C ALA A 377 -2.08 -0.63 -14.70
N ARG A 378 -1.83 -1.33 -13.60
CA ARG A 378 -2.85 -1.68 -12.59
C ARG A 378 -3.04 -0.61 -11.52
N GLY A 379 -2.21 0.45 -11.52
CA GLY A 379 -2.20 1.51 -10.51
C GLY A 379 -1.28 1.24 -9.31
N ALA A 380 -0.51 0.15 -9.33
CA ALA A 380 0.45 -0.21 -8.27
C ALA A 380 1.79 0.50 -8.50
N THR A 381 1.80 1.83 -8.39
CA THR A 381 2.96 2.66 -8.78
C THR A 381 4.20 2.44 -7.91
N HIS A 382 4.02 2.25 -6.59
CA HIS A 382 5.13 2.03 -5.66
C HIS A 382 5.80 0.68 -5.90
N GLU A 383 5.01 -0.37 -6.06
CA GLU A 383 5.50 -1.72 -6.33
C GLU A 383 6.15 -1.80 -7.72
N ALA A 384 5.60 -1.09 -8.70
CA ALA A 384 6.21 -0.96 -10.02
C ALA A 384 7.59 -0.31 -9.96
N ALA A 385 7.76 0.74 -9.14
CA ALA A 385 9.05 1.38 -8.91
C ALA A 385 10.06 0.42 -8.24
N ASP A 386 9.63 -0.36 -7.24
CA ASP A 386 10.50 -1.35 -6.58
C ASP A 386 10.94 -2.46 -7.53
N ILE A 387 10.05 -2.96 -8.39
CA ILE A 387 10.39 -3.95 -9.42
C ILE A 387 11.33 -3.35 -10.47
N ALA A 388 11.12 -2.08 -10.86
CA ALA A 388 12.01 -1.38 -11.77
C ALA A 388 13.42 -1.19 -11.18
N ALA A 389 13.53 -0.97 -9.85
CA ALA A 389 14.81 -0.94 -9.15
C ALA A 389 15.56 -2.28 -9.27
N LEU A 390 14.86 -3.41 -9.11
CA LEU A 390 15.45 -4.73 -9.32
C LEU A 390 15.92 -4.94 -10.76
N SER A 391 15.12 -4.47 -11.74
CA SER A 391 15.51 -4.52 -13.17
C SER A 391 16.80 -3.75 -13.42
N LEU A 392 16.96 -2.55 -12.86
CA LEU A 392 18.17 -1.75 -12.99
C LEU A 392 19.38 -2.41 -12.31
N GLY A 393 19.19 -2.96 -11.10
CA GLY A 393 20.27 -3.64 -10.37
C GLY A 393 20.82 -4.87 -11.09
N LEU A 394 20.06 -5.48 -11.99
CA LEU A 394 20.47 -6.61 -12.83
C LEU A 394 20.95 -6.20 -14.22
N SER A 395 20.72 -4.95 -14.62
CA SER A 395 21.09 -4.45 -15.95
C SER A 395 22.59 -4.16 -16.01
N SER A 396 23.28 -4.71 -16.98
CA SER A 396 24.66 -4.29 -17.25
C SER A 396 24.67 -2.84 -17.75
N PRO A 397 25.56 -1.98 -17.22
CA PRO A 397 25.68 -0.58 -17.71
C PRO A 397 25.98 -0.47 -19.21
N ASP A 398 26.68 -1.44 -19.75
CA ASP A 398 27.04 -1.49 -21.17
C ASP A 398 25.96 -2.16 -22.05
N ALA A 399 24.86 -2.63 -21.47
CA ALA A 399 23.80 -3.26 -22.24
C ALA A 399 23.08 -2.25 -23.13
N ALA A 400 22.77 -2.64 -24.36
CA ALA A 400 22.08 -1.80 -25.34
C ALA A 400 20.74 -1.20 -24.82
N ASN A 401 20.08 -1.89 -23.91
CA ASN A 401 18.79 -1.50 -23.33
C ASN A 401 18.90 -0.80 -21.95
N HIS A 402 20.11 -0.59 -21.42
CA HIS A 402 20.29 0.01 -20.09
C HIS A 402 19.66 1.41 -20.01
N GLY A 403 19.94 2.28 -20.98
CA GLY A 403 19.35 3.63 -21.04
C GLY A 403 17.82 3.61 -21.07
N ARG A 404 17.23 2.70 -21.86
CA ARG A 404 15.77 2.56 -21.90
C ARG A 404 15.19 2.11 -20.56
N ARG A 405 15.84 1.16 -19.87
CA ARG A 405 15.44 0.72 -18.53
C ARG A 405 15.56 1.86 -17.53
N ALA A 406 16.64 2.63 -17.57
CA ALA A 406 16.86 3.76 -16.68
C ALA A 406 15.79 4.85 -16.85
N VAL A 407 15.48 5.24 -18.09
CA VAL A 407 14.43 6.23 -18.37
C VAL A 407 13.05 5.72 -17.95
N THR A 408 12.75 4.45 -18.20
CA THR A 408 11.45 3.86 -17.79
C THR A 408 11.36 3.75 -16.26
N ALA A 409 12.42 3.36 -15.59
CA ALA A 409 12.44 3.30 -14.13
C ALA A 409 12.33 4.70 -13.50
N GLY A 410 12.97 5.72 -14.08
CA GLY A 410 12.85 7.10 -13.64
C GLY A 410 11.42 7.63 -13.73
N ASP A 411 10.70 7.33 -14.82
CA ASP A 411 9.26 7.64 -14.96
C ASP A 411 8.43 6.93 -13.87
N LEU A 412 8.69 5.64 -13.62
CA LEU A 412 8.00 4.88 -12.57
C LEU A 412 8.31 5.39 -11.16
N TYR A 413 9.56 5.81 -10.89
CA TYR A 413 9.94 6.43 -9.63
C TYR A 413 9.19 7.75 -9.41
N PHE A 414 9.12 8.59 -10.43
CA PHE A 414 8.36 9.83 -10.37
C PHE A 414 6.89 9.58 -10.06
N ARG A 415 6.24 8.65 -10.77
CA ARG A 415 4.84 8.26 -10.52
C ARG A 415 4.61 7.68 -9.13
N ALA A 416 5.62 7.07 -8.52
CA ALA A 416 5.60 6.57 -7.15
C ALA A 416 5.90 7.65 -6.10
N GLY A 417 6.09 8.92 -6.49
CA GLY A 417 6.44 10.01 -5.58
C GLY A 417 7.91 10.01 -5.13
N ARG A 418 8.76 9.12 -5.69
CA ARG A 418 10.22 9.06 -5.42
C ARG A 418 10.95 10.08 -6.30
N THR A 419 10.58 11.35 -6.13
CA THR A 419 10.93 12.43 -7.07
C THR A 419 12.43 12.72 -7.15
N ASP A 420 13.16 12.66 -6.03
CA ASP A 420 14.61 12.93 -6.01
C ASP A 420 15.38 11.79 -6.67
N GLU A 421 15.03 10.53 -6.36
CA GLU A 421 15.64 9.36 -6.99
C GLU A 421 15.34 9.30 -8.50
N ALA A 422 14.13 9.71 -8.90
CA ALA A 422 13.76 9.84 -10.30
C ALA A 422 14.63 10.85 -11.02
N ALA A 423 14.81 12.04 -10.43
CA ALA A 423 15.64 13.10 -11.02
C ALA A 423 17.09 12.66 -11.20
N GLU A 424 17.73 12.11 -10.16
CA GLU A 424 19.11 11.61 -10.22
C GLU A 424 19.29 10.56 -11.34
N LEU A 425 18.38 9.58 -11.39
CA LEU A 425 18.44 8.50 -12.39
C LEU A 425 18.26 9.03 -13.82
N LEU A 426 17.33 9.97 -14.02
CA LEU A 426 17.04 10.54 -15.35
C LEU A 426 18.16 11.48 -15.82
N GLU A 427 18.78 12.25 -14.91
CA GLU A 427 19.95 13.05 -15.24
C GLU A 427 21.14 12.19 -15.68
N ASP A 428 21.37 11.05 -14.99
CA ASP A 428 22.37 10.07 -15.41
C ASP A 428 22.04 9.47 -16.78
N ALA A 429 20.78 9.12 -17.01
CA ALA A 429 20.33 8.62 -18.30
C ALA A 429 20.53 9.62 -19.43
N VAL A 430 20.25 10.92 -19.22
CA VAL A 430 20.51 11.99 -20.20
C VAL A 430 21.99 12.09 -20.55
N ARG A 431 22.89 11.90 -19.57
CA ARG A 431 24.34 11.97 -19.78
C ARG A 431 24.92 10.74 -20.48
N SER A 432 24.35 9.56 -20.20
CA SER A 432 24.91 8.27 -20.62
C SER A 432 24.34 7.72 -21.92
N THR A 433 23.06 8.02 -22.26
CA THR A 433 22.46 7.48 -23.48
C THR A 433 22.75 8.34 -24.70
N GLY A 434 23.13 7.68 -25.82
CA GLY A 434 23.24 8.31 -27.13
C GLY A 434 21.91 8.37 -27.91
N ASP A 435 20.85 7.74 -27.40
CA ASP A 435 19.53 7.70 -28.06
C ASP A 435 18.76 9.00 -27.79
N GLU A 436 18.51 9.77 -28.86
CA GLU A 436 17.83 11.05 -28.77
C GLU A 436 16.38 10.92 -28.31
N ALA A 437 15.67 9.86 -28.68
CA ALA A 437 14.28 9.63 -28.25
C ALA A 437 14.20 9.35 -26.75
N LEU A 438 15.14 8.56 -26.22
CA LEU A 438 15.24 8.31 -24.76
C LEU A 438 15.63 9.57 -24.01
N ARG A 439 16.54 10.38 -24.55
CA ARG A 439 16.90 11.68 -23.95
C ARG A 439 15.73 12.64 -23.93
N ALA A 440 14.96 12.70 -25.03
CA ALA A 440 13.75 13.52 -25.09
C ALA A 440 12.75 13.12 -24.00
N LYS A 441 12.49 11.82 -23.85
CA LYS A 441 11.62 11.30 -22.79
C LYS A 441 12.15 11.63 -21.37
N ALA A 442 13.45 11.47 -21.14
CA ALA A 442 14.06 11.82 -19.85
C ALA A 442 13.92 13.31 -19.55
N PHE A 443 14.17 14.18 -20.54
CA PHE A 443 13.97 15.63 -20.39
C PHE A 443 12.52 15.99 -20.08
N LEU A 444 11.55 15.30 -20.70
CA LEU A 444 10.12 15.52 -20.42
C LEU A 444 9.79 15.24 -18.96
N VAL A 445 10.21 14.06 -18.45
CA VAL A 445 9.94 13.69 -17.05
C VAL A 445 10.65 14.64 -16.10
N LEU A 446 11.91 15.01 -16.36
CA LEU A 446 12.65 16.00 -15.58
C LEU A 446 11.95 17.37 -15.59
N ALA A 447 11.43 17.82 -16.73
CA ALA A 447 10.66 19.06 -16.84
C ALA A 447 9.38 19.00 -16.00
N THR A 448 8.68 17.86 -16.00
CA THR A 448 7.49 17.62 -15.18
C THR A 448 7.82 17.65 -13.69
N ILE A 449 8.93 17.03 -13.28
CA ILE A 449 9.43 17.06 -11.90
C ILE A 449 9.70 18.51 -11.47
N GLU A 450 10.45 19.26 -12.24
CA GLU A 450 10.80 20.63 -11.90
C GLU A 450 9.58 21.56 -11.91
N TYR A 451 8.65 21.39 -12.85
CA TYR A 451 7.38 22.12 -12.87
C TYR A 451 6.56 21.83 -11.61
N SER A 452 6.48 20.56 -11.17
CA SER A 452 5.73 20.20 -9.95
C SER A 452 6.36 20.76 -8.66
N ARG A 453 7.67 21.00 -8.66
CA ARG A 453 8.39 21.66 -7.55
C ARG A 453 8.16 23.18 -7.54
N SER A 454 8.18 23.79 -8.70
CA SER A 454 8.02 25.24 -8.88
C SER A 454 7.47 25.54 -10.30
N PRO A 455 6.21 25.98 -10.42
CA PRO A 455 5.60 26.31 -11.72
C PRO A 455 6.31 27.47 -12.46
N ASP A 456 6.99 28.36 -11.75
CA ASP A 456 7.78 29.48 -12.30
C ASP A 456 9.25 29.11 -12.58
N SER A 457 9.56 27.82 -12.66
CA SER A 457 10.93 27.31 -12.83
C SER A 457 11.47 27.55 -14.24
N GLU A 458 12.53 28.36 -14.34
CA GLU A 458 13.36 28.49 -15.55
C GLU A 458 13.95 27.13 -15.97
N VAL A 459 14.24 26.28 -14.99
CA VAL A 459 14.81 24.95 -15.22
C VAL A 459 13.78 24.07 -15.93
N ALA A 460 12.51 24.08 -15.51
CA ALA A 460 11.44 23.33 -16.15
C ALA A 460 11.26 23.74 -17.63
N ALA A 461 11.22 25.06 -17.88
CA ALA A 461 11.11 25.58 -19.24
C ALA A 461 12.31 25.19 -20.12
N ARG A 462 13.53 25.26 -19.59
CA ARG A 462 14.74 24.85 -20.30
C ARG A 462 14.75 23.36 -20.64
N LEU A 463 14.36 22.50 -19.70
CA LEU A 463 14.25 21.06 -19.89
C LEU A 463 13.19 20.71 -20.93
N ALA A 464 12.02 21.36 -20.88
CA ALA A 464 10.97 21.15 -21.87
C ALA A 464 11.40 21.59 -23.29
N ARG A 465 12.14 22.70 -23.44
CA ARG A 465 12.73 23.11 -24.71
C ARG A 465 13.79 22.10 -25.19
N SER A 466 14.62 21.55 -24.27
CA SER A 466 15.59 20.50 -24.61
C SER A 466 14.90 19.23 -25.11
N CYS A 467 13.77 18.88 -24.49
CA CYS A 467 12.90 17.80 -24.96
C CYS A 467 12.42 18.05 -26.40
N LEU A 468 11.83 19.23 -26.68
CA LEU A 468 11.33 19.59 -28.00
C LEU A 468 12.43 19.56 -29.10
N GLY A 469 13.66 19.88 -28.74
CA GLY A 469 14.81 19.85 -29.66
C GLY A 469 15.19 18.44 -30.14
N LEU A 470 14.78 17.40 -29.41
CA LEU A 470 15.10 15.99 -29.67
C LEU A 470 13.87 15.14 -30.00
N ALA A 471 12.69 15.55 -29.52
CA ALA A 471 11.48 14.74 -29.61
C ALA A 471 10.95 14.63 -31.05
N THR A 472 10.86 13.40 -31.53
CA THR A 472 10.16 13.02 -32.77
C THR A 472 8.77 12.45 -32.52
N ASP A 473 8.56 11.91 -31.32
CA ASP A 473 7.27 11.37 -30.89
C ASP A 473 6.27 12.50 -30.64
N LEU A 474 5.07 12.35 -31.20
CA LEU A 474 4.04 13.37 -31.18
C LEU A 474 3.49 13.61 -29.76
N ALA A 475 3.29 12.55 -28.97
CA ALA A 475 2.79 12.67 -27.61
C ALA A 475 3.79 13.40 -26.71
N ILE A 476 5.08 13.06 -26.81
CA ILE A 476 6.16 13.73 -26.07
C ILE A 476 6.22 15.23 -26.41
N ARG A 477 6.05 15.58 -27.70
CA ARG A 477 6.04 16.98 -28.14
C ARG A 477 4.84 17.74 -27.60
N ILE A 478 3.65 17.13 -27.61
CA ILE A 478 2.43 17.74 -27.06
C ILE A 478 2.60 18.02 -25.58
N GLU A 479 3.07 17.04 -24.80
CA GLU A 479 3.29 17.18 -23.37
C GLU A 479 4.35 18.25 -23.05
N ALA A 480 5.45 18.30 -23.81
CA ALA A 480 6.48 19.32 -23.60
C ALA A 480 5.95 20.75 -23.92
N HIS A 481 5.14 20.90 -24.96
CA HIS A 481 4.45 22.16 -25.23
C HIS A 481 3.44 22.51 -24.15
N ALA A 482 2.70 21.52 -23.59
CA ALA A 482 1.76 21.76 -22.51
C ALA A 482 2.45 22.21 -21.21
N ILE A 483 3.64 21.67 -20.91
CA ILE A 483 4.45 22.16 -19.79
C ILE A 483 4.85 23.62 -20.02
N LEU A 484 5.38 23.95 -21.20
CA LEU A 484 5.77 25.31 -21.53
C LEU A 484 4.57 26.30 -21.48
N ALA A 485 3.39 25.86 -21.91
CA ALA A 485 2.18 26.68 -21.84
C ALA A 485 1.74 26.99 -20.38
N ARG A 486 2.16 26.17 -19.42
CA ARG A 486 1.84 26.33 -17.98
C ARG A 486 2.97 26.97 -17.17
N CYS A 487 4.19 27.12 -17.73
CA CYS A 487 5.30 27.71 -17.02
C CYS A 487 5.13 29.24 -16.88
N ASP A 488 4.96 29.72 -15.65
CA ASP A 488 4.81 31.16 -15.33
C ASP A 488 6.10 31.96 -15.60
N TYR A 489 7.24 31.27 -15.79
CA TYR A 489 8.54 31.88 -16.14
C TYR A 489 8.54 32.50 -17.55
N LEU A 490 7.67 32.04 -18.46
CA LEU A 490 7.63 32.52 -19.84
C LEU A 490 6.86 33.84 -19.96
N ASP A 491 7.21 34.62 -21.02
CA ASP A 491 6.29 35.65 -21.52
C ASP A 491 4.93 35.00 -21.84
N PHE A 492 3.85 35.56 -21.34
CA PHE A 492 2.49 35.03 -21.53
C PHE A 492 2.12 34.81 -23.00
N HIS A 493 2.64 35.63 -23.93
CA HIS A 493 2.45 35.42 -25.36
C HIS A 493 3.25 34.21 -25.88
N GLU A 494 4.42 33.92 -25.28
CA GLU A 494 5.17 32.69 -25.59
C GLU A 494 4.41 31.45 -25.08
N ALA A 495 3.83 31.51 -23.87
CA ALA A 495 3.00 30.45 -23.32
C ALA A 495 1.77 30.15 -24.22
N VAL A 496 1.10 31.18 -24.74
CA VAL A 496 0.00 31.03 -25.70
C VAL A 496 0.47 30.34 -26.99
N ARG A 497 1.64 30.74 -27.54
CA ARG A 497 2.20 30.05 -28.74
C ARG A 497 2.45 28.57 -28.49
N HIS A 498 2.92 28.20 -27.32
CA HIS A 498 3.12 26.80 -26.96
C HIS A 498 1.79 26.06 -26.79
N ALA A 499 0.78 26.68 -26.21
CA ALA A 499 -0.56 26.12 -26.12
C ALA A 499 -1.17 25.87 -27.51
N ASP A 500 -1.07 26.87 -28.40
CA ASP A 500 -1.55 26.74 -29.78
C ASP A 500 -0.81 25.66 -30.56
N ALA A 501 0.51 25.51 -30.34
CA ALA A 501 1.29 24.44 -30.94
C ALA A 501 0.85 23.05 -30.45
N ALA A 502 0.59 22.90 -29.15
CA ALA A 502 0.08 21.64 -28.60
C ALA A 502 -1.30 21.26 -29.16
N LEU A 503 -2.21 22.23 -29.26
CA LEU A 503 -3.54 22.06 -29.86
C LEU A 503 -3.45 21.69 -31.35
N GLY A 504 -2.53 22.33 -32.09
CA GLY A 504 -2.27 22.00 -33.51
C GLY A 504 -1.80 20.55 -33.69
N LEU A 505 -0.88 20.11 -32.84
CA LEU A 505 -0.39 18.72 -32.89
C LEU A 505 -1.48 17.69 -32.48
N LEU A 506 -2.36 18.03 -31.53
CA LEU A 506 -3.50 17.21 -31.17
C LEU A 506 -4.50 17.06 -32.32
N ALA A 507 -4.73 18.14 -33.06
CA ALA A 507 -5.63 18.12 -34.21
C ALA A 507 -5.12 17.21 -35.38
N GLU A 508 -3.83 16.90 -35.43
CA GLU A 508 -3.24 15.95 -36.40
C GLU A 508 -3.53 14.48 -36.01
N GLN A 509 -3.95 14.21 -34.75
CA GLN A 509 -4.23 12.86 -34.30
C GLN A 509 -5.67 12.45 -34.65
N PRO A 510 -5.89 11.29 -35.26
CA PRO A 510 -7.25 10.82 -35.59
C PRO A 510 -8.09 10.49 -34.36
N ASN A 511 -7.46 10.17 -33.23
CA ASN A 511 -8.13 9.82 -31.98
C ASN A 511 -7.22 10.22 -30.79
N PRO A 512 -7.15 11.51 -30.44
CA PRO A 512 -6.28 11.99 -29.37
C PRO A 512 -6.72 11.43 -28.01
N ASP A 513 -5.75 11.19 -27.11
CA ASP A 513 -6.03 10.82 -25.72
C ASP A 513 -6.89 11.91 -25.07
N PRO A 514 -8.10 11.58 -24.57
CA PRO A 514 -9.02 12.58 -24.01
C PRO A 514 -8.45 13.33 -22.80
N VAL A 515 -7.63 12.65 -21.96
CA VAL A 515 -7.03 13.23 -20.77
C VAL A 515 -5.94 14.24 -21.14
N LEU A 516 -5.07 13.86 -22.10
CA LEU A 516 -4.05 14.76 -22.63
C LEU A 516 -4.71 15.96 -23.31
N TYR A 517 -5.77 15.75 -24.06
CA TYR A 517 -6.49 16.83 -24.73
C TYR A 517 -7.10 17.81 -23.73
N ALA A 518 -7.80 17.32 -22.70
CA ALA A 518 -8.35 18.15 -21.62
C ALA A 518 -7.25 18.96 -20.92
N SER A 519 -6.10 18.33 -20.62
CA SER A 519 -4.95 18.98 -20.02
C SER A 519 -4.38 20.12 -20.87
N VAL A 520 -4.30 19.94 -22.19
CA VAL A 520 -3.82 20.98 -23.12
C VAL A 520 -4.81 22.12 -23.24
N LEU A 521 -6.12 21.84 -23.31
CA LEU A 521 -7.17 22.89 -23.30
C LEU A 521 -7.12 23.72 -22.02
N THR A 522 -6.95 23.08 -20.88
CA THR A 522 -6.80 23.73 -19.58
C THR A 522 -5.56 24.64 -19.53
N ALA A 523 -4.42 24.15 -20.02
CA ALA A 523 -3.19 24.93 -20.14
C ALA A 523 -3.35 26.13 -21.08
N SER A 524 -4.04 25.94 -22.22
CA SER A 524 -4.35 27.00 -23.17
C SER A 524 -5.21 28.10 -22.56
N ALA A 525 -6.28 27.72 -21.84
CA ALA A 525 -7.16 28.69 -21.18
C ALA A 525 -6.41 29.52 -20.13
N SER A 526 -5.55 28.88 -19.33
CA SER A 526 -4.71 29.55 -18.33
C SER A 526 -3.72 30.52 -18.98
N ALA A 527 -3.00 30.10 -20.03
CA ALA A 527 -2.04 30.93 -20.74
C ALA A 527 -2.73 32.15 -21.41
N ARG A 528 -3.89 31.95 -22.07
CA ARG A 528 -4.68 33.01 -22.69
C ARG A 528 -5.19 34.03 -21.67
N PHE A 529 -5.67 33.56 -20.52
CA PHE A 529 -6.09 34.44 -19.42
C PHE A 529 -4.93 35.29 -18.91
N SER A 530 -3.77 34.68 -18.64
CA SER A 530 -2.56 35.39 -18.20
C SER A 530 -2.06 36.40 -19.24
N ALA A 531 -2.27 36.15 -20.51
CA ALA A 531 -1.97 37.06 -21.61
C ALA A 531 -3.01 38.18 -21.79
N GLY A 532 -4.02 38.27 -20.95
CA GLY A 532 -5.08 39.28 -21.02
C GLY A 532 -6.12 39.07 -22.14
N LEU A 533 -6.18 37.85 -22.70
CA LEU A 533 -7.11 37.48 -23.77
C LEU A 533 -8.50 37.03 -23.27
N GLY A 534 -8.74 37.11 -21.96
CA GLY A 534 -9.98 36.73 -21.32
C GLY A 534 -10.07 35.23 -20.99
N VAL A 535 -11.23 34.82 -20.48
CA VAL A 535 -11.47 33.41 -20.08
C VAL A 535 -12.00 32.63 -21.28
N ASP A 536 -11.27 31.60 -21.72
CA ASP A 536 -11.71 30.66 -22.74
C ASP A 536 -12.71 29.64 -22.14
N ARG A 537 -13.97 30.05 -22.06
CA ARG A 537 -15.05 29.21 -21.49
C ARG A 537 -15.32 27.99 -22.36
N GLU A 538 -15.34 28.14 -23.68
CA GLU A 538 -15.64 27.04 -24.61
C GLU A 538 -14.58 25.92 -24.52
N GLY A 539 -13.30 26.29 -24.52
CA GLY A 539 -12.21 25.33 -24.34
C GLY A 539 -12.26 24.61 -22.99
N LEU A 540 -12.56 25.34 -21.91
CA LEU A 540 -12.68 24.73 -20.58
C LEU A 540 -13.92 23.83 -20.43
N GLU A 541 -15.08 24.21 -21.01
CA GLU A 541 -16.26 23.35 -21.04
C GLU A 541 -16.03 22.06 -21.82
N GLN A 542 -15.30 22.16 -22.95
CA GLN A 542 -14.88 20.99 -23.71
C GLN A 542 -13.92 20.11 -22.88
N ALA A 543 -12.94 20.70 -22.19
CA ALA A 543 -12.03 19.96 -21.32
C ALA A 543 -12.79 19.27 -20.17
N ILE A 544 -13.75 19.93 -19.52
CA ILE A 544 -14.62 19.36 -18.49
C ILE A 544 -15.42 18.17 -19.03
N ALA A 545 -15.93 18.27 -20.25
CA ALA A 545 -16.64 17.14 -20.89
C ALA A 545 -15.72 15.94 -21.10
N LEU A 546 -14.50 16.16 -21.60
CA LEU A 546 -13.49 15.13 -21.79
C LEU A 546 -13.05 14.49 -20.47
N GLU A 547 -12.83 15.30 -19.42
CA GLU A 547 -12.50 14.80 -18.08
C GLU A 547 -13.64 13.96 -17.49
N ARG A 548 -14.89 14.36 -17.69
CA ARG A 548 -16.08 13.63 -17.23
C ARG A 548 -16.23 12.30 -17.95
N ASP A 549 -16.02 12.26 -19.25
CA ASP A 549 -16.13 11.04 -20.05
C ASP A 549 -14.99 10.06 -19.72
N ALA A 550 -13.81 10.58 -19.38
CA ALA A 550 -12.67 9.82 -18.91
C ALA A 550 -12.73 9.50 -17.40
N ASP A 551 -13.71 10.06 -16.68
CA ASP A 551 -13.91 9.94 -15.22
C ASP A 551 -12.67 10.39 -14.41
N VAL A 552 -12.01 11.46 -14.86
CA VAL A 552 -10.82 12.08 -14.24
C VAL A 552 -11.24 13.33 -13.48
N ILE A 553 -10.94 13.40 -12.19
CA ILE A 553 -11.11 14.60 -11.36
C ILE A 553 -9.79 14.81 -10.59
N GLY A 554 -8.96 15.75 -11.04
CA GLY A 554 -7.70 16.12 -10.38
C GLY A 554 -7.76 17.53 -9.74
N ALA A 555 -6.73 17.86 -8.97
CA ALA A 555 -6.55 19.20 -8.40
C ALA A 555 -6.40 20.28 -9.49
N ASP A 556 -5.81 19.92 -10.62
CA ASP A 556 -5.63 20.76 -11.82
C ASP A 556 -6.72 20.49 -12.87
N SER A 557 -7.92 20.10 -12.45
CA SER A 557 -9.02 19.82 -13.37
C SER A 557 -9.45 21.08 -14.10
N ALA A 558 -9.93 20.92 -15.32
CA ALA A 558 -10.50 22.00 -16.13
C ALA A 558 -11.61 22.74 -15.40
N PHE A 559 -12.37 22.00 -14.60
CA PHE A 559 -13.41 22.54 -13.74
C PHE A 559 -12.87 23.47 -12.64
N GLY A 560 -11.82 23.06 -11.92
CA GLY A 560 -11.15 23.89 -10.91
C GLY A 560 -10.53 25.14 -11.53
N THR A 561 -9.91 24.99 -12.70
CA THR A 561 -9.33 26.10 -13.47
C THR A 561 -10.41 27.09 -13.92
N LEU A 562 -11.53 26.61 -14.47
CA LEU A 562 -12.65 27.50 -14.86
C LEU A 562 -13.16 28.32 -13.67
N ALA A 563 -13.40 27.67 -12.52
CA ALA A 563 -13.86 28.35 -11.32
C ALA A 563 -12.84 29.41 -10.83
N ALA A 564 -11.54 29.10 -10.87
CA ALA A 564 -10.48 30.03 -10.50
C ALA A 564 -10.39 31.23 -11.45
N LEU A 565 -10.38 31.00 -12.77
CA LEU A 565 -10.29 32.08 -13.77
C LEU A 565 -11.50 32.99 -13.73
N LEU A 566 -12.73 32.48 -13.55
CA LEU A 566 -13.93 33.27 -13.40
C LEU A 566 -13.87 34.16 -12.15
N LYS A 567 -13.36 33.62 -11.04
CA LYS A 567 -13.15 34.40 -9.82
C LYS A 567 -12.13 35.52 -10.02
N TYR A 568 -11.05 35.30 -10.74
CA TYR A 568 -10.05 36.33 -11.05
C TYR A 568 -10.57 37.37 -12.07
N ALA A 569 -11.55 37.01 -12.90
CA ALA A 569 -12.22 37.91 -13.82
C ALA A 569 -13.34 38.73 -13.18
N ASP A 570 -13.49 38.72 -11.83
CA ASP A 570 -14.58 39.36 -11.07
C ASP A 570 -16.00 38.85 -11.41
N ASP A 571 -16.12 37.70 -12.04
CA ASP A 571 -17.41 37.05 -12.33
C ASP A 571 -17.72 36.01 -11.22
N VAL A 572 -17.99 36.53 -10.02
CA VAL A 572 -18.19 35.72 -8.81
C VAL A 572 -19.42 34.81 -8.92
N ASP A 573 -20.52 35.30 -9.53
CA ASP A 573 -21.76 34.54 -9.67
C ASP A 573 -21.56 33.33 -10.62
N ALA A 574 -20.85 33.54 -11.73
CA ALA A 574 -20.50 32.45 -12.63
C ALA A 574 -19.49 31.46 -12.01
N SER A 575 -18.54 31.94 -11.19
CA SER A 575 -17.61 31.11 -10.45
C SER A 575 -18.33 30.20 -9.44
N ILE A 576 -19.34 30.71 -8.72
CA ILE A 576 -20.13 29.93 -7.76
C ILE A 576 -21.00 28.89 -8.49
N SER A 577 -21.62 29.28 -9.62
CA SER A 577 -22.44 28.36 -10.42
C SER A 577 -21.63 27.28 -11.13
N ALA A 578 -20.34 27.53 -11.39
CA ALA A 578 -19.38 26.54 -11.88
C ALA A 578 -18.88 25.55 -10.79
N GLN A 579 -19.37 25.59 -9.54
CA GLN A 579 -19.00 24.71 -8.44
C GLN A 579 -20.16 23.77 -8.03
N PRO A 580 -20.57 22.77 -8.81
CA PRO A 580 -21.72 21.92 -8.49
C PRO A 580 -21.53 20.98 -7.28
N TYR A 581 -20.33 20.89 -6.69
CA TYR A 581 -20.03 19.95 -5.60
C TYR A 581 -19.45 20.59 -4.32
N SER A 582 -19.33 21.91 -4.22
CA SER A 582 -18.78 22.53 -3.01
C SER A 582 -19.80 22.69 -1.88
N THR A 583 -21.08 22.47 -2.12
CA THR A 583 -22.15 22.69 -1.12
C THR A 583 -22.28 21.57 -0.09
N THR A 584 -21.50 20.49 -0.20
CA THR A 584 -21.52 19.39 0.78
C THR A 584 -20.26 19.35 1.68
N MET A 585 -19.34 20.30 1.55
CA MET A 585 -18.08 20.31 2.31
C MET A 585 -17.98 21.41 3.39
N THR A 586 -19.05 22.19 3.63
CA THR A 586 -18.99 23.31 4.61
C THR A 586 -19.92 23.15 5.82
N MET A 587 -20.48 21.96 6.05
CA MET A 587 -21.14 21.66 7.33
C MET A 587 -20.92 20.20 7.70
N CYS A 588 -19.78 19.90 8.30
CA CYS A 588 -19.57 18.97 9.42
C CYS A 588 -18.10 19.01 9.87
#